data_aa0e2ca8b38ccda15c2f2ec60e29ad05
#
_entry.id   aa0e2ca8b38ccda15c2f2ec60e29ad05
#
_cell.length_a   1.000
_cell.length_b   1.000
_cell.length_c   1.000
_cell.angle_alpha   90.00
_cell.angle_beta   90.00
_cell.angle_gamma   90.00
#
_symmetry.space_group_name_H-M   'P 1'
#
loop_
_entity.id
_entity.type
_entity.pdbx_description
1 polymer ?
#
loop_
_entity_poly.entity_id
_entity_poly.type
_entity_poly.pdbx_seq_one_letter_code
_entity_poly.pdbx_strand_id
1 'polypeptide(L)'
;VGDIRKPEDCTKAVAGAEYVFHEAALGSVPRSINDPQTTNEVNISGFLNMLVAARDAGVKRFIYAASSSTYGDSASLPKVEEVIGRPLSPYAITKYVNELYADVFARTYGMECIGLRYFNVFGRRQSPDGAYAAVIPKFVLQMIRHEPVLINGDGEYSRDFTYIDNVLQMNMLAMKTQNPDAINTVYNTAFGTNTTLNQLVDYLKEFLSEYDPVIAETKIQHGPYRKGDIPHSLASIDKARKSLGYAPEYDIKRGLKEAVKWYWENLK
;
A
#
# COMPACT_ATOMS: atom_id res chain seq x y z
N VAL A 1 21.57 7.95 -0.42
CA VAL A 1 20.41 8.54 -1.11
C VAL A 1 20.67 8.43 -2.60
N GLY A 2 19.69 7.96 -3.39
CA GLY A 2 19.78 7.80 -4.84
C GLY A 2 18.42 7.96 -5.51
N ASP A 3 18.41 7.91 -6.84
CA ASP A 3 17.21 8.00 -7.66
C ASP A 3 17.11 6.77 -8.57
N ILE A 4 16.03 5.99 -8.44
CA ILE A 4 15.85 4.77 -9.24
C ILE A 4 15.73 5.03 -10.75
N ARG A 5 15.50 6.27 -11.17
CA ARG A 5 15.55 6.66 -12.59
C ARG A 5 16.98 6.63 -13.15
N LYS A 6 17.99 6.60 -12.28
CA LYS A 6 19.39 6.54 -12.64
C LYS A 6 19.94 5.12 -12.49
N PRO A 7 20.29 4.42 -13.59
CA PRO A 7 20.79 3.04 -13.53
C PRO A 7 22.01 2.88 -12.62
N GLU A 8 22.90 3.87 -12.59
CA GLU A 8 24.09 3.85 -11.75
C GLU A 8 23.76 3.87 -10.24
N ASP A 9 22.71 4.57 -9.82
CA ASP A 9 22.24 4.56 -8.44
C ASP A 9 21.62 3.20 -8.08
N CYS A 10 20.88 2.60 -9.01
CA CYS A 10 20.31 1.27 -8.84
C CYS A 10 21.41 0.21 -8.67
N THR A 11 22.44 0.23 -9.55
CA THR A 11 23.58 -0.69 -9.47
C THR A 11 24.30 -0.57 -8.12
N LYS A 12 24.53 0.66 -7.64
CA LYS A 12 25.16 0.89 -6.32
C LYS A 12 24.28 0.37 -5.18
N ALA A 13 22.94 0.53 -5.29
CA ALA A 13 22.02 0.14 -4.24
C ALA A 13 21.95 -1.38 -4.03
N VAL A 14 22.10 -2.17 -5.09
CA VAL A 14 22.01 -3.64 -5.03
C VAL A 14 23.35 -4.33 -4.85
N ALA A 15 24.46 -3.60 -4.87
CA ALA A 15 25.81 -4.18 -4.76
C ALA A 15 25.96 -4.98 -3.46
N GLY A 16 26.18 -6.29 -3.56
CA GLY A 16 26.32 -7.22 -2.44
C GLY A 16 25.00 -7.56 -1.73
N ALA A 17 23.84 -7.12 -2.24
CA ALA A 17 22.56 -7.49 -1.68
C ALA A 17 22.15 -8.92 -2.10
N GLU A 18 21.71 -9.73 -1.13
CA GLU A 18 21.14 -11.05 -1.38
C GLU A 18 19.64 -10.96 -1.72
N TYR A 19 18.94 -10.03 -1.09
CA TYR A 19 17.51 -9.77 -1.27
C TYR A 19 17.25 -8.29 -1.53
N VAL A 20 16.26 -7.99 -2.35
CA VAL A 20 15.80 -6.61 -2.60
C VAL A 20 14.34 -6.49 -2.19
N PHE A 21 14.03 -5.51 -1.35
CA PHE A 21 12.68 -5.03 -1.10
C PHE A 21 12.51 -3.71 -1.85
N HIS A 22 11.81 -3.76 -2.97
CA HIS A 22 11.60 -2.58 -3.83
C HIS A 22 10.27 -1.90 -3.47
N GLU A 23 10.37 -0.91 -2.57
CA GLU A 23 9.23 -0.08 -2.11
C GLU A 23 9.22 1.30 -2.77
N ALA A 24 10.29 1.68 -3.46
CA ALA A 24 10.46 2.99 -4.04
C ALA A 24 9.50 3.21 -5.22
N ALA A 25 8.59 4.17 -5.08
CA ALA A 25 7.65 4.58 -6.12
C ALA A 25 7.02 5.94 -5.78
N LEU A 26 6.42 6.58 -6.77
CA LEU A 26 5.47 7.66 -6.55
C LEU A 26 4.07 7.06 -6.33
N GLY A 27 3.64 6.98 -5.07
CA GLY A 27 2.30 6.57 -4.68
C GLY A 27 1.34 7.75 -4.79
N SER A 28 0.20 7.61 -5.41
CA SER A 28 -0.97 8.50 -5.40
C SER A 28 -1.67 8.52 -6.76
N VAL A 29 -2.94 8.17 -6.77
CA VAL A 29 -3.79 8.26 -7.95
C VAL A 29 -3.93 9.72 -8.43
N PRO A 30 -4.28 10.72 -7.56
CA PRO A 30 -4.39 12.10 -8.03
C PRO A 30 -3.08 12.68 -8.60
N ARG A 31 -1.92 12.35 -7.99
CA ARG A 31 -0.62 12.78 -8.54
C ARG A 31 -0.43 12.23 -9.95
N SER A 32 -0.70 10.96 -10.17
CA SER A 32 -0.51 10.33 -11.47
C SER A 32 -1.41 10.89 -12.56
N ILE A 33 -2.58 11.41 -12.20
CA ILE A 33 -3.48 12.10 -13.12
C ILE A 33 -2.91 13.48 -13.48
N ASN A 34 -2.38 14.19 -12.50
CA ASN A 34 -1.81 15.53 -12.69
C ASN A 34 -0.45 15.51 -13.40
N ASP A 35 0.37 14.50 -13.09
CA ASP A 35 1.71 14.33 -13.67
C ASP A 35 1.97 12.84 -13.99
N PRO A 36 1.40 12.35 -15.11
CA PRO A 36 1.56 10.97 -15.54
C PRO A 36 2.98 10.67 -16.03
N GLN A 37 3.69 11.65 -16.58
CA GLN A 37 5.04 11.46 -17.13
C GLN A 37 6.04 11.14 -16.03
N THR A 38 6.15 11.98 -15.00
CA THR A 38 7.05 11.70 -13.85
C THR A 38 6.63 10.42 -13.13
N THR A 39 5.33 10.16 -13.02
CA THR A 39 4.84 8.90 -12.42
C THR A 39 5.32 7.68 -13.23
N ASN A 40 5.26 7.75 -14.56
CA ASN A 40 5.75 6.69 -15.44
C ASN A 40 7.28 6.51 -15.33
N GLU A 41 8.04 7.61 -15.39
CA GLU A 41 9.50 7.58 -15.29
C GLU A 41 9.98 6.90 -14.01
N VAL A 42 9.38 7.26 -12.87
CA VAL A 42 9.75 6.66 -11.57
C VAL A 42 9.25 5.23 -11.47
N ASN A 43 7.95 5.00 -11.74
CA ASN A 43 7.32 3.73 -11.39
C ASN A 43 7.55 2.62 -12.43
N ILE A 44 7.77 2.96 -13.71
CA ILE A 44 8.05 1.98 -14.77
C ILE A 44 9.53 1.94 -15.08
N SER A 45 10.11 3.05 -15.54
CA SER A 45 11.52 3.08 -15.91
C SER A 45 12.43 2.81 -14.70
N GLY A 46 12.12 3.44 -13.56
CA GLY A 46 12.85 3.21 -12.31
C GLY A 46 12.74 1.78 -11.79
N PHE A 47 11.55 1.19 -11.87
CA PHE A 47 11.35 -0.23 -11.53
C PHE A 47 12.18 -1.15 -12.44
N LEU A 48 12.15 -0.92 -13.75
CA LEU A 48 12.93 -1.69 -14.71
C LEU A 48 14.44 -1.57 -14.45
N ASN A 49 14.92 -0.36 -14.14
CA ASN A 49 16.33 -0.16 -13.77
C ASN A 49 16.72 -0.99 -12.54
N MET A 50 15.85 -1.05 -11.53
CA MET A 50 16.07 -1.87 -10.34
C MET A 50 16.05 -3.37 -10.65
N LEU A 51 15.12 -3.84 -11.50
CA LEU A 51 15.10 -5.25 -11.96
C LEU A 51 16.37 -5.64 -12.71
N VAL A 52 16.82 -4.78 -13.64
CA VAL A 52 18.06 -5.00 -14.39
C VAL A 52 19.26 -5.04 -13.44
N ALA A 53 19.38 -4.06 -12.55
CA ALA A 53 20.47 -4.03 -11.58
C ALA A 53 20.46 -5.25 -10.64
N ALA A 54 19.29 -5.68 -10.16
CA ALA A 54 19.15 -6.85 -9.30
C ALA A 54 19.52 -8.16 -10.04
N ARG A 55 19.11 -8.30 -11.31
CA ARG A 55 19.52 -9.41 -12.17
C ARG A 55 21.04 -9.47 -12.32
N ASP A 56 21.65 -8.36 -12.69
CA ASP A 56 23.09 -8.28 -12.99
C ASP A 56 23.96 -8.49 -11.74
N ALA A 57 23.42 -8.14 -10.56
CA ALA A 57 24.05 -8.40 -9.27
C ALA A 57 23.82 -9.82 -8.74
N GLY A 58 23.00 -10.64 -9.42
CA GLY A 58 22.69 -12.01 -8.97
C GLY A 58 21.86 -12.06 -7.69
N VAL A 59 20.98 -11.06 -7.47
CA VAL A 59 20.08 -11.02 -6.32
C VAL A 59 19.22 -12.28 -6.28
N LYS A 60 19.17 -12.97 -5.14
CA LYS A 60 18.44 -14.21 -4.97
C LYS A 60 16.93 -14.03 -5.13
N ARG A 61 16.36 -12.99 -4.53
CA ARG A 61 14.91 -12.69 -4.65
C ARG A 61 14.63 -11.20 -4.63
N PHE A 62 13.71 -10.81 -5.51
CA PHE A 62 13.22 -9.44 -5.66
C PHE A 62 11.76 -9.37 -5.19
N ILE A 63 11.51 -8.76 -4.04
CA ILE A 63 10.19 -8.53 -3.48
C ILE A 63 9.81 -7.09 -3.81
N TYR A 64 8.59 -6.85 -4.30
CA TYR A 64 8.22 -5.51 -4.73
C TYR A 64 6.80 -5.11 -4.33
N ALA A 65 6.64 -3.82 -4.06
CA ALA A 65 5.35 -3.20 -3.83
C ALA A 65 4.52 -3.16 -5.12
N ALA A 66 3.62 -4.12 -5.28
CA ALA A 66 2.48 -4.03 -6.19
C ALA A 66 1.35 -3.22 -5.51
N SER A 67 0.14 -3.20 -6.07
CA SER A 67 -0.93 -2.36 -5.55
C SER A 67 -2.30 -2.95 -5.77
N SER A 68 -3.20 -2.76 -4.80
CA SER A 68 -4.63 -3.04 -4.97
C SER A 68 -5.29 -2.20 -6.07
N SER A 69 -4.67 -1.10 -6.51
CA SER A 69 -5.15 -0.29 -7.64
C SER A 69 -5.16 -1.06 -8.97
N THR A 70 -4.37 -2.14 -9.08
CA THR A 70 -4.36 -3.05 -10.25
C THR A 70 -5.73 -3.68 -10.50
N TYR A 71 -6.56 -3.85 -9.46
CA TYR A 71 -7.92 -4.38 -9.62
C TYR A 71 -8.85 -3.48 -10.44
N GLY A 72 -8.57 -2.19 -10.51
CA GLY A 72 -9.30 -1.24 -11.35
C GLY A 72 -10.81 -1.27 -11.13
N ASP A 73 -11.58 -1.44 -12.22
CA ASP A 73 -13.04 -1.49 -12.24
C ASP A 73 -13.64 -2.88 -11.96
N SER A 74 -12.83 -3.87 -11.56
CA SER A 74 -13.35 -5.19 -11.17
C SER A 74 -14.46 -5.04 -10.13
N ALA A 75 -15.64 -5.60 -10.39
CA ALA A 75 -16.79 -5.56 -9.47
C ALA A 75 -16.75 -6.66 -8.40
N SER A 76 -15.90 -7.69 -8.56
CA SER A 76 -15.86 -8.82 -7.63
C SER A 76 -15.36 -8.41 -6.25
N LEU A 77 -15.97 -8.93 -5.20
CA LEU A 77 -15.58 -8.83 -3.81
C LEU A 77 -15.74 -10.20 -3.14
N PRO A 78 -14.76 -10.64 -2.35
CA PRO A 78 -13.44 -10.04 -2.18
C PRO A 78 -12.60 -10.08 -3.47
N LYS A 79 -11.59 -9.18 -3.56
CA LYS A 79 -10.61 -9.19 -4.64
C LYS A 79 -9.72 -10.41 -4.53
N VAL A 80 -9.60 -11.19 -5.60
CA VAL A 80 -8.70 -12.33 -5.74
C VAL A 80 -7.65 -12.03 -6.80
N GLU A 81 -6.43 -12.55 -6.64
CA GLU A 81 -5.27 -12.13 -7.42
C GLU A 81 -5.42 -12.39 -8.93
N GLU A 82 -6.15 -13.42 -9.29
CA GLU A 82 -6.34 -13.88 -10.68
C GLU A 82 -7.39 -13.07 -11.46
N VAL A 83 -8.22 -12.27 -10.77
CA VAL A 83 -9.33 -11.54 -11.39
C VAL A 83 -9.14 -10.04 -11.26
N ILE A 84 -8.55 -9.43 -12.27
CA ILE A 84 -8.38 -7.98 -12.37
C ILE A 84 -9.35 -7.38 -13.38
N GLY A 85 -9.71 -6.10 -13.17
CA GLY A 85 -10.45 -5.28 -14.13
C GLY A 85 -9.51 -4.39 -14.96
N ARG A 86 -10.05 -3.28 -15.45
CA ARG A 86 -9.28 -2.28 -16.19
C ARG A 86 -8.71 -1.24 -15.22
N PRO A 87 -7.39 -0.96 -15.25
CA PRO A 87 -6.81 0.09 -14.42
C PRO A 87 -7.51 1.44 -14.62
N LEU A 88 -7.82 2.13 -13.51
CA LEU A 88 -8.59 3.39 -13.53
C LEU A 88 -7.72 4.65 -13.44
N SER A 89 -6.39 4.52 -13.40
CA SER A 89 -5.47 5.65 -13.30
C SER A 89 -4.10 5.33 -13.89
N PRO A 90 -3.30 6.36 -14.26
CA PRO A 90 -1.90 6.15 -14.65
C PRO A 90 -1.10 5.41 -13.57
N TYR A 91 -1.31 5.70 -12.28
CA TYR A 91 -0.69 4.96 -11.19
C TYR A 91 -1.02 3.46 -11.23
N ALA A 92 -2.29 3.10 -11.42
CA ALA A 92 -2.71 1.71 -11.52
C ALA A 92 -2.05 0.98 -12.71
N ILE A 93 -1.94 1.66 -13.85
CA ILE A 93 -1.22 1.16 -15.02
C ILE A 93 0.25 0.88 -14.66
N THR A 94 0.94 1.84 -14.02
CA THR A 94 2.36 1.65 -13.69
C THR A 94 2.58 0.45 -12.77
N LYS A 95 1.69 0.24 -11.79
CA LYS A 95 1.79 -0.90 -10.88
C LYS A 95 1.49 -2.23 -11.56
N TYR A 96 0.55 -2.26 -12.48
CA TYR A 96 0.29 -3.47 -13.27
C TYR A 96 1.44 -3.79 -14.23
N VAL A 97 2.05 -2.78 -14.86
CA VAL A 97 3.25 -2.97 -15.70
C VAL A 97 4.41 -3.55 -14.89
N ASN A 98 4.58 -3.18 -13.62
CA ASN A 98 5.59 -3.79 -12.74
C ASN A 98 5.39 -5.32 -12.60
N GLU A 99 4.15 -5.77 -12.44
CA GLU A 99 3.84 -7.21 -12.35
C GLU A 99 4.19 -7.93 -13.66
N LEU A 100 3.88 -7.32 -14.81
CA LEU A 100 4.21 -7.87 -16.13
C LEU A 100 5.74 -7.97 -16.35
N TYR A 101 6.50 -6.94 -15.97
CA TYR A 101 7.96 -6.99 -16.04
C TYR A 101 8.53 -8.07 -15.13
N ALA A 102 8.07 -8.16 -13.88
CA ALA A 102 8.53 -9.17 -12.94
C ALA A 102 8.28 -10.59 -13.46
N ASP A 103 7.11 -10.87 -14.05
CA ASP A 103 6.79 -12.15 -14.68
C ASP A 103 7.71 -12.47 -15.86
N VAL A 104 7.96 -11.51 -16.76
CA VAL A 104 8.88 -11.70 -17.89
C VAL A 104 10.30 -11.94 -17.40
N PHE A 105 10.79 -11.18 -16.40
CA PHE A 105 12.12 -11.37 -15.84
C PHE A 105 12.28 -12.73 -15.17
N ALA A 106 11.25 -13.21 -14.48
CA ALA A 106 11.24 -14.56 -13.92
C ALA A 106 11.39 -15.63 -15.01
N ARG A 107 10.57 -15.56 -16.05
CA ARG A 107 10.58 -16.56 -17.15
C ARG A 107 11.81 -16.49 -18.05
N THR A 108 12.35 -15.29 -18.28
CA THR A 108 13.44 -15.07 -19.24
C THR A 108 14.81 -15.20 -18.59
N TYR A 109 14.96 -14.70 -17.36
CA TYR A 109 16.24 -14.61 -16.67
C TYR A 109 16.35 -15.52 -15.44
N GLY A 110 15.28 -16.25 -15.08
CA GLY A 110 15.27 -17.13 -13.92
C GLY A 110 15.28 -16.37 -12.57
N MET A 111 14.89 -15.09 -12.56
CA MET A 111 14.81 -14.32 -11.33
C MET A 111 13.66 -14.79 -10.46
N GLU A 112 13.87 -14.85 -9.14
CA GLU A 112 12.79 -15.04 -8.19
C GLU A 112 12.14 -13.68 -7.88
N CYS A 113 10.87 -13.49 -8.29
CA CYS A 113 10.11 -12.26 -8.06
C CYS A 113 8.83 -12.53 -7.30
N ILE A 114 8.53 -11.73 -6.27
CA ILE A 114 7.25 -11.79 -5.55
C ILE A 114 6.67 -10.39 -5.44
N GLY A 115 5.45 -10.20 -5.98
CA GLY A 115 4.71 -8.95 -5.88
C GLY A 115 3.72 -8.96 -4.71
N LEU A 116 3.67 -7.87 -3.96
CA LEU A 116 2.76 -7.70 -2.85
C LEU A 116 1.77 -6.57 -3.16
N ARG A 117 0.52 -6.91 -3.48
CA ARG A 117 -0.56 -5.94 -3.70
C ARG A 117 -1.03 -5.40 -2.36
N TYR A 118 -0.47 -4.27 -1.95
CA TYR A 118 -0.83 -3.61 -0.70
C TYR A 118 -2.22 -2.98 -0.77
N PHE A 119 -3.00 -3.21 0.31
CA PHE A 119 -4.32 -2.60 0.51
C PHE A 119 -4.23 -1.58 1.64
N ASN A 120 -4.48 -0.31 1.32
CA ASN A 120 -4.64 0.82 2.23
C ASN A 120 -3.75 0.76 3.49
N VAL A 121 -2.43 0.67 3.29
CA VAL A 121 -1.46 0.55 4.38
C VAL A 121 -1.50 1.80 5.26
N PHE A 122 -1.48 1.59 6.58
CA PHE A 122 -1.38 2.64 7.57
C PHE A 122 -0.46 2.23 8.72
N GLY A 123 -0.01 3.21 9.48
CA GLY A 123 0.82 2.94 10.67
C GLY A 123 1.70 4.12 11.05
N ARG A 124 2.50 3.89 12.09
CA ARG A 124 3.49 4.86 12.57
C ARG A 124 4.38 5.37 11.44
N ARG A 125 4.83 6.63 11.55
CA ARG A 125 5.69 7.33 10.57
C ARG A 125 5.03 7.65 9.21
N GLN A 126 3.73 7.38 9.04
CA GLN A 126 3.03 7.82 7.85
C GLN A 126 2.74 9.32 7.97
N SER A 127 3.27 10.11 7.01
CA SER A 127 3.12 11.57 7.02
C SER A 127 1.67 12.00 6.78
N PRO A 128 1.15 12.95 7.55
CA PRO A 128 -0.12 13.61 7.27
C PRO A 128 0.00 14.70 6.20
N ASP A 129 1.23 15.06 5.82
CA ASP A 129 1.51 16.22 4.99
C ASP A 129 1.39 15.94 3.50
N GLY A 130 1.02 16.99 2.77
CA GLY A 130 0.95 16.99 1.32
C GLY A 130 -0.47 16.80 0.76
N ALA A 131 -0.63 17.24 -0.47
CA ALA A 131 -1.92 17.19 -1.19
C ALA A 131 -2.47 15.76 -1.38
N TYR A 132 -1.64 14.76 -1.16
CA TYR A 132 -1.95 13.35 -1.39
C TYR A 132 -1.81 12.48 -0.13
N ALA A 133 -1.87 13.11 1.06
CA ALA A 133 -1.80 12.39 2.32
C ALA A 133 -2.90 11.34 2.44
N ALA A 134 -2.57 10.20 3.04
CA ALA A 134 -3.52 9.13 3.31
C ALA A 134 -4.58 9.58 4.33
N VAL A 135 -5.75 8.94 4.28
CA VAL A 135 -6.92 9.34 5.07
C VAL A 135 -6.68 9.30 6.57
N ILE A 136 -6.04 8.24 7.09
CA ILE A 136 -5.83 8.06 8.54
C ILE A 136 -4.96 9.16 9.14
N PRO A 137 -3.71 9.40 8.68
CA PRO A 137 -2.90 10.46 9.27
C PRO A 137 -3.52 11.85 9.08
N LYS A 138 -4.26 12.09 7.99
CA LYS A 138 -4.98 13.34 7.78
C LYS A 138 -6.09 13.55 8.82
N PHE A 139 -6.93 12.55 9.05
CA PHE A 139 -8.00 12.64 10.05
C PHE A 139 -7.44 12.81 11.47
N VAL A 140 -6.38 12.07 11.80
CA VAL A 140 -5.69 12.22 13.09
C VAL A 140 -5.19 13.64 13.28
N LEU A 141 -4.51 14.23 12.27
CA LEU A 141 -4.00 15.59 12.36
C LEU A 141 -5.14 16.63 12.54
N GLN A 142 -6.24 16.48 11.79
CA GLN A 142 -7.42 17.33 11.95
C GLN A 142 -7.99 17.24 13.39
N MET A 143 -8.11 16.03 13.94
CA MET A 143 -8.61 15.81 15.30
C MET A 143 -7.68 16.41 16.35
N ILE A 144 -6.37 16.21 16.24
CA ILE A 144 -5.37 16.81 17.15
C ILE A 144 -5.44 18.35 17.15
N ARG A 145 -5.75 18.95 15.99
CA ARG A 145 -5.91 20.40 15.83
C ARG A 145 -7.32 20.92 16.20
N HIS A 146 -8.21 20.05 16.67
CA HIS A 146 -9.63 20.36 16.89
C HIS A 146 -10.36 20.92 15.65
N GLU A 147 -9.86 20.56 14.46
CA GLU A 147 -10.48 20.90 13.18
C GLU A 147 -11.56 19.86 12.83
N PRO A 148 -12.63 20.24 12.11
CA PRO A 148 -13.60 19.29 11.62
C PRO A 148 -12.96 18.26 10.69
N VAL A 149 -13.34 16.98 10.82
CA VAL A 149 -12.93 15.93 9.88
C VAL A 149 -13.77 16.02 8.62
N LEU A 150 -13.10 16.17 7.47
CA LEU A 150 -13.74 16.21 6.16
C LEU A 150 -13.76 14.82 5.51
N ILE A 151 -14.94 14.21 5.43
CA ILE A 151 -15.21 12.96 4.69
C ILE A 151 -15.73 13.29 3.31
N ASN A 152 -15.18 12.67 2.26
CA ASN A 152 -15.72 12.79 0.90
C ASN A 152 -16.86 11.78 0.73
N GLY A 153 -18.05 12.26 0.33
CA GLY A 153 -19.27 11.47 0.27
C GLY A 153 -19.94 11.31 1.63
N ASP A 154 -20.77 10.29 1.76
CA ASP A 154 -21.57 9.97 2.96
C ASP A 154 -20.79 9.18 4.05
N GLY A 155 -19.54 8.80 3.76
CA GLY A 155 -18.71 8.03 4.68
C GLY A 155 -18.92 6.51 4.64
N GLU A 156 -19.81 6.00 3.79
CA GLU A 156 -20.10 4.56 3.68
C GLU A 156 -19.12 3.82 2.76
N TYR A 157 -18.27 4.54 2.03
CA TYR A 157 -17.20 3.90 1.29
C TYR A 157 -16.25 3.19 2.25
N SER A 158 -15.95 1.90 1.95
CA SER A 158 -15.15 1.06 2.83
C SER A 158 -13.81 0.64 2.21
N ARG A 159 -12.84 0.43 3.08
CA ARG A 159 -11.48 0.01 2.71
C ARG A 159 -11.01 -1.14 3.60
N ASP A 160 -10.22 -2.03 3.02
CA ASP A 160 -9.42 -2.98 3.77
C ASP A 160 -8.13 -2.27 4.20
N PHE A 161 -8.14 -1.78 5.45
CA PHE A 161 -7.00 -1.09 6.03
C PHE A 161 -6.02 -2.09 6.61
N THR A 162 -4.76 -1.98 6.21
CA THR A 162 -3.70 -2.92 6.58
C THR A 162 -2.65 -2.23 7.44
N TYR A 163 -2.52 -2.64 8.70
CA TYR A 163 -1.50 -2.10 9.59
C TYR A 163 -0.10 -2.50 9.13
N ILE A 164 0.86 -1.59 9.31
CA ILE A 164 2.23 -1.74 8.80
C ILE A 164 2.91 -3.04 9.26
N ASP A 165 2.66 -3.52 10.49
CA ASP A 165 3.32 -4.73 10.97
C ASP A 165 2.81 -6.01 10.26
N ASN A 166 1.56 -6.03 9.79
CA ASN A 166 1.07 -7.07 8.89
C ASN A 166 1.78 -7.04 7.53
N VAL A 167 2.07 -5.83 7.02
CA VAL A 167 2.85 -5.66 5.78
C VAL A 167 4.28 -6.15 5.96
N LEU A 168 4.92 -5.82 7.08
CA LEU A 168 6.26 -6.31 7.42
C LEU A 168 6.29 -7.84 7.53
N GLN A 169 5.27 -8.44 8.18
CA GLN A 169 5.13 -9.90 8.22
C GLN A 169 5.11 -10.49 6.81
N MET A 170 4.30 -9.92 5.92
CA MET A 170 4.16 -10.42 4.55
C MET A 170 5.47 -10.31 3.75
N ASN A 171 6.18 -9.19 3.87
CA ASN A 171 7.50 -9.01 3.25
C ASN A 171 8.50 -10.07 3.74
N MET A 172 8.54 -10.32 5.05
CA MET A 172 9.43 -11.32 5.64
C MET A 172 9.08 -12.75 5.21
N LEU A 173 7.80 -13.08 5.08
CA LEU A 173 7.34 -14.37 4.57
C LEU A 173 7.72 -14.55 3.10
N ALA A 174 7.52 -13.53 2.27
CA ALA A 174 7.92 -13.53 0.86
C ALA A 174 9.45 -13.71 0.70
N MET A 175 10.25 -13.07 1.56
CA MET A 175 11.70 -13.23 1.55
C MET A 175 12.12 -14.65 1.94
N LYS A 176 11.54 -15.21 3.00
CA LYS A 176 11.99 -16.45 3.65
C LYS A 176 11.44 -17.73 3.02
N THR A 177 10.36 -17.64 2.21
CA THR A 177 9.71 -18.83 1.66
C THR A 177 10.71 -19.72 0.91
N GLN A 178 10.60 -21.04 1.13
CA GLN A 178 11.31 -22.07 0.37
C GLN A 178 10.36 -22.86 -0.52
N ASN A 179 9.08 -22.49 -0.53
CA ASN A 179 8.08 -23.13 -1.38
C ASN A 179 8.22 -22.61 -2.82
N PRO A 180 8.63 -23.44 -3.78
CA PRO A 180 8.81 -23.01 -5.17
C PRO A 180 7.49 -22.53 -5.81
N ASP A 181 6.35 -23.07 -5.38
CA ASP A 181 5.03 -22.68 -5.90
C ASP A 181 4.58 -21.31 -5.36
N ALA A 182 5.28 -20.77 -4.37
CA ALA A 182 5.01 -19.44 -3.80
C ALA A 182 5.83 -18.32 -4.44
N ILE A 183 6.74 -18.65 -5.38
CA ILE A 183 7.63 -17.71 -6.05
C ILE A 183 7.04 -17.32 -7.41
N ASN A 184 7.47 -16.20 -7.96
CA ASN A 184 7.09 -15.70 -9.29
C ASN A 184 5.57 -15.49 -9.44
N THR A 185 4.97 -14.91 -8.43
CA THR A 185 3.54 -14.60 -8.40
C THR A 185 3.26 -13.33 -7.56
N VAL A 186 2.02 -12.92 -7.52
CA VAL A 186 1.56 -11.79 -6.70
C VAL A 186 0.63 -12.26 -5.58
N TYR A 187 0.61 -11.53 -4.48
CA TYR A 187 -0.23 -11.79 -3.32
C TYR A 187 -0.93 -10.53 -2.83
N ASN A 188 -2.18 -10.67 -2.42
CA ASN A 188 -2.86 -9.65 -1.65
C ASN A 188 -2.23 -9.54 -0.27
N THR A 189 -1.87 -8.31 0.10
CA THR A 189 -1.36 -7.98 1.43
C THR A 189 -2.37 -7.05 2.09
N ALA A 190 -3.23 -7.65 2.89
CA ALA A 190 -4.40 -7.03 3.50
C ALA A 190 -4.71 -7.72 4.84
N PHE A 191 -5.68 -7.20 5.59
CA PHE A 191 -6.21 -7.91 6.74
C PHE A 191 -7.35 -8.87 6.36
N GLY A 192 -8.09 -8.55 5.30
CA GLY A 192 -9.23 -9.35 4.83
C GLY A 192 -10.56 -8.93 5.46
N THR A 193 -10.66 -7.71 5.97
CA THR A 193 -11.91 -7.09 6.43
C THR A 193 -12.00 -5.66 5.94
N ASN A 194 -13.20 -5.11 5.83
CA ASN A 194 -13.36 -3.72 5.44
C ASN A 194 -13.93 -2.86 6.58
N THR A 195 -13.60 -1.59 6.53
CA THR A 195 -14.06 -0.57 7.49
C THR A 195 -14.53 0.64 6.70
N THR A 196 -15.71 1.19 7.04
CA THR A 196 -16.20 2.43 6.43
C THR A 196 -15.44 3.65 6.96
N LEU A 197 -15.52 4.78 6.26
CA LEU A 197 -14.89 6.01 6.75
C LEU A 197 -15.58 6.52 8.02
N ASN A 198 -16.89 6.30 8.16
CA ASN A 198 -17.64 6.62 9.39
C ASN A 198 -17.10 5.80 10.56
N GLN A 199 -17.00 4.47 10.43
CA GLN A 199 -16.42 3.61 11.47
C GLN A 199 -14.97 3.99 11.79
N LEU A 200 -14.17 4.36 10.78
CA LEU A 200 -12.80 4.80 10.98
C LEU A 200 -12.74 6.05 11.86
N VAL A 201 -13.61 7.03 11.61
CA VAL A 201 -13.68 8.26 12.43
C VAL A 201 -14.09 7.94 13.86
N ASP A 202 -15.06 7.04 14.05
CA ASP A 202 -15.49 6.64 15.40
C ASP A 202 -14.34 5.98 16.18
N TYR A 203 -13.57 5.08 15.55
CA TYR A 203 -12.40 4.48 16.20
C TYR A 203 -11.30 5.50 16.51
N LEU A 204 -11.05 6.45 15.61
CA LEU A 204 -10.06 7.50 15.85
C LEU A 204 -10.48 8.41 17.00
N LYS A 205 -11.78 8.78 17.10
CA LYS A 205 -12.31 9.52 18.24
C LYS A 205 -12.14 8.73 19.54
N GLU A 206 -12.51 7.44 19.55
CA GLU A 206 -12.36 6.56 20.72
C GLU A 206 -10.91 6.60 21.23
N PHE A 207 -9.93 6.33 20.36
CA PHE A 207 -8.53 6.20 20.80
C PHE A 207 -7.84 7.53 21.07
N LEU A 208 -8.12 8.59 20.31
CA LEU A 208 -7.52 9.91 20.54
C LEU A 208 -8.11 10.60 21.78
N SER A 209 -9.36 10.31 22.14
CA SER A 209 -9.98 10.86 23.35
C SER A 209 -9.34 10.35 24.65
N GLU A 210 -8.59 9.25 24.60
CA GLU A 210 -7.76 8.80 25.73
C GLU A 210 -6.64 9.83 26.06
N TYR A 211 -6.22 10.62 25.07
CA TYR A 211 -5.17 11.65 25.21
C TYR A 211 -5.74 13.05 25.34
N ASP A 212 -6.86 13.34 24.71
CA ASP A 212 -7.55 14.62 24.74
C ASP A 212 -9.08 14.44 24.63
N PRO A 213 -9.81 14.50 25.75
CA PRO A 213 -11.26 14.27 25.76
C PRO A 213 -12.10 15.17 24.84
N VAL A 214 -11.58 16.36 24.47
CA VAL A 214 -12.29 17.30 23.58
C VAL A 214 -12.45 16.69 22.16
N ILE A 215 -11.58 15.78 21.78
CA ILE A 215 -11.62 15.12 20.47
C ILE A 215 -12.88 14.27 20.29
N ALA A 216 -13.50 13.79 21.36
CA ALA A 216 -14.80 13.09 21.29
C ALA A 216 -15.88 13.91 20.57
N GLU A 217 -15.84 15.23 20.72
CA GLU A 217 -16.81 16.17 20.16
C GLU A 217 -16.41 16.69 18.76
N THR A 218 -15.36 16.12 18.13
CA THR A 218 -14.92 16.54 16.79
C THR A 218 -16.07 16.44 15.80
N LYS A 219 -16.33 17.54 15.08
CA LYS A 219 -17.39 17.62 14.07
C LYS A 219 -16.95 16.91 12.79
N ILE A 220 -17.91 16.23 12.15
CA ILE A 220 -17.73 15.62 10.84
C ILE A 220 -18.39 16.51 9.79
N GLN A 221 -17.68 16.80 8.71
CA GLN A 221 -18.20 17.49 7.54
C GLN A 221 -18.17 16.56 6.34
N HIS A 222 -19.21 16.56 5.53
CA HIS A 222 -19.31 15.77 4.33
C HIS A 222 -19.08 16.64 3.10
N GLY A 223 -18.12 16.24 2.25
CA GLY A 223 -17.83 16.87 0.97
C GLY A 223 -18.34 16.02 -0.20
N PRO A 224 -18.14 16.47 -1.45
CA PRO A 224 -18.52 15.69 -2.63
C PRO A 224 -17.71 14.40 -2.74
N TYR A 225 -18.26 13.39 -3.41
CA TYR A 225 -17.51 12.19 -3.77
C TYR A 225 -16.32 12.54 -4.66
N ARG A 226 -15.20 11.87 -4.45
CA ARG A 226 -14.03 12.03 -5.31
C ARG A 226 -14.24 11.27 -6.61
N LYS A 227 -13.92 11.91 -7.72
CA LYS A 227 -13.91 11.26 -9.03
C LYS A 227 -12.85 10.14 -9.07
N GLY A 228 -13.28 8.95 -9.44
CA GLY A 228 -12.40 7.80 -9.56
C GLY A 228 -12.19 6.99 -8.26
N ASP A 229 -12.83 7.36 -7.15
CA ASP A 229 -12.86 6.52 -5.96
C ASP A 229 -13.75 5.30 -6.18
N ILE A 230 -13.27 4.12 -5.80
CA ILE A 230 -14.07 2.90 -5.76
C ILE A 230 -14.88 2.84 -4.45
N PRO A 231 -16.15 2.39 -4.47
CA PRO A 231 -16.97 2.36 -3.27
C PRO A 231 -16.42 1.44 -2.17
N HIS A 232 -16.05 0.22 -2.54
CA HIS A 232 -15.61 -0.80 -1.57
C HIS A 232 -14.35 -1.50 -2.02
N SER A 233 -13.46 -1.78 -1.06
CA SER A 233 -12.23 -2.53 -1.27
C SER A 233 -12.09 -3.57 -0.16
N LEU A 234 -12.11 -4.84 -0.53
CA LEU A 234 -11.94 -5.99 0.36
C LEU A 234 -11.08 -7.03 -0.38
N ALA A 235 -10.04 -7.54 0.27
CA ALA A 235 -9.18 -8.57 -0.29
C ALA A 235 -9.54 -9.97 0.22
N SER A 236 -9.43 -11.00 -0.64
CA SER A 236 -9.13 -12.35 -0.16
C SER A 236 -7.63 -12.44 0.14
N ILE A 237 -7.29 -13.00 1.28
CA ILE A 237 -5.90 -13.28 1.68
C ILE A 237 -5.62 -14.80 1.69
N ASP A 238 -6.50 -15.61 1.10
CA ASP A 238 -6.43 -17.07 1.15
C ASP A 238 -5.20 -17.61 0.44
N LYS A 239 -4.81 -17.00 -0.70
CA LYS A 239 -3.60 -17.35 -1.42
C LYS A 239 -2.35 -17.12 -0.56
N ALA A 240 -2.25 -15.97 0.09
CA ALA A 240 -1.14 -15.63 0.98
C ALA A 240 -1.09 -16.57 2.20
N ARG A 241 -2.25 -16.87 2.80
CA ARG A 241 -2.35 -17.84 3.91
C ARG A 241 -1.86 -19.22 3.51
N LYS A 242 -2.35 -19.74 2.38
CA LYS A 242 -2.04 -21.09 1.90
C LYS A 242 -0.58 -21.24 1.48
N SER A 243 -0.05 -20.28 0.72
CA SER A 243 1.27 -20.42 0.07
C SER A 243 2.42 -19.92 0.94
N LEU A 244 2.19 -18.88 1.77
CA LEU A 244 3.22 -18.22 2.56
C LEU A 244 2.99 -18.35 4.08
N GLY A 245 1.86 -18.89 4.54
CA GLY A 245 1.54 -18.94 5.96
C GLY A 245 1.19 -17.56 6.55
N TYR A 246 0.72 -16.61 5.73
CA TYR A 246 0.36 -15.28 6.19
C TYR A 246 -0.79 -15.31 7.19
N ALA A 247 -0.56 -14.76 8.37
CA ALA A 247 -1.53 -14.70 9.46
C ALA A 247 -1.48 -13.30 10.09
N PRO A 248 -2.19 -12.30 9.51
CA PRO A 248 -2.14 -10.94 10.02
C PRO A 248 -2.72 -10.87 11.43
N GLU A 249 -1.97 -10.25 12.36
CA GLU A 249 -2.34 -10.18 13.78
C GLU A 249 -3.04 -8.89 14.18
N TYR A 250 -2.87 -7.83 13.38
CA TYR A 250 -3.37 -6.50 13.69
C TYR A 250 -4.62 -6.20 12.85
N ASP A 251 -5.80 -6.34 13.45
CA ASP A 251 -7.03 -5.78 12.90
C ASP A 251 -6.98 -4.25 12.90
N ILE A 252 -8.03 -3.62 12.36
CA ILE A 252 -8.07 -2.15 12.27
C ILE A 252 -7.99 -1.49 13.64
N LYS A 253 -8.67 -2.00 14.66
CA LYS A 253 -8.68 -1.40 16.01
C LYS A 253 -7.33 -1.51 16.69
N ARG A 254 -6.75 -2.70 16.70
CA ARG A 254 -5.42 -2.94 17.28
C ARG A 254 -4.36 -2.11 16.57
N GLY A 255 -4.38 -2.07 15.22
CA GLY A 255 -3.43 -1.28 14.45
C GLY A 255 -3.60 0.23 14.67
N LEU A 256 -4.83 0.73 14.77
CA LEU A 256 -5.09 2.15 15.07
C LEU A 256 -4.62 2.53 16.46
N LYS A 257 -4.83 1.69 17.46
CA LYS A 257 -4.37 1.96 18.83
C LYS A 257 -2.86 2.16 18.88
N GLU A 258 -2.09 1.32 18.19
CA GLU A 258 -0.63 1.47 18.07
C GLU A 258 -0.23 2.72 17.27
N ALA A 259 -0.91 2.98 16.14
CA ALA A 259 -0.62 4.12 15.28
C ALA A 259 -0.94 5.46 15.96
N VAL A 260 -2.08 5.56 16.64
CA VAL A 260 -2.54 6.76 17.33
C VAL A 260 -1.57 7.20 18.41
N LYS A 261 -1.00 6.26 19.18
CA LYS A 261 0.03 6.57 20.16
C LYS A 261 1.20 7.30 19.52
N TRP A 262 1.72 6.76 18.42
CA TRP A 262 2.83 7.39 17.69
C TRP A 262 2.44 8.76 17.11
N TYR A 263 1.26 8.89 16.50
CA TYR A 263 0.79 10.16 15.94
C TYR A 263 0.65 11.23 17.02
N TRP A 264 0.08 10.88 18.17
CA TRP A 264 -0.06 11.81 19.29
C TRP A 264 1.28 12.35 19.78
N GLU A 265 2.29 11.51 19.86
CA GLU A 265 3.64 11.88 20.31
C GLU A 265 4.43 12.69 19.27
N ASN A 266 4.09 12.59 17.97
CA ASN A 266 4.94 13.12 16.89
C ASN A 266 4.26 14.14 15.96
N LEU A 267 2.93 14.32 16.02
CA LEU A 267 2.19 15.24 15.13
C LEU A 267 1.58 16.46 15.85
N LYS A 268 1.87 16.64 17.11
CA LYS A 268 1.43 17.82 17.88
C LYS A 268 2.08 19.11 17.40
#